data_1c0f7b5cbca5b85223ad8eadd00911bb
#
_entry.id   1c0f7b5cbca5b85223ad8eadd00911bb
#
_cell.length_a   1.000
_cell.length_b   1.000
_cell.length_c   1.000
_cell.angle_alpha   90.00
_cell.angle_beta   90.00
_cell.angle_gamma   90.00
#
_symmetry.space_group_name_H-M   'P 1'
#
loop_
_entity.id
_entity.type
_entity.pdbx_description
1 polymer ?
#
loop_
_entity_poly.entity_id
_entity_poly.type
_entity_poly.pdbx_seq_one_letter_code
_entity_poly.pdbx_strand_id
1 'polypeptide(L)'
;MQRLTHTSHRSCHWGWLLIWSSIVFGGIAPIRAVPVTAQQPNSQGLSIQADTQEANSKTEVVTARGNVRINYPSRKVQGQANLAQYYIKQKRIVLTGNVLIIQNGNTLEGESIIYLIEEGKFIANPKVKKQVRSTYLVPEQDGKGLTILANTQEANTKTEVITARGSVRLTYPDRKLQARANTAEYNVKAKQVVLSGNVLVVSNGSSLQGDTITYLIEEGRFVARQKPGIPVQSIYIIPDQEKTNQ
;
A
#
# COMPACT_ATOMS: atom_id res chain seq x y z
N MET A 1 -39.95 37.80 57.88
CA MET A 1 -41.41 38.09 57.88
C MET A 1 -42.06 36.84 57.37
N GLN A 2 -42.60 36.09 58.25
CA GLN A 2 -44.01 35.72 58.47
C GLN A 2 -44.47 34.69 57.42
N ARG A 3 -44.70 33.56 57.89
CA ARG A 3 -45.76 32.81 58.65
C ARG A 3 -46.51 31.90 57.68
N LEU A 4 -46.47 30.55 57.91
CA LEU A 4 -47.50 29.73 58.65
C LEU A 4 -48.83 29.72 57.93
N THR A 5 -49.50 28.60 57.68
CA THR A 5 -50.26 27.69 58.55
C THR A 5 -50.77 26.53 57.70
N HIS A 6 -50.65 25.25 58.14
CA HIS A 6 -51.64 24.47 58.89
C HIS A 6 -53.00 24.30 58.19
N THR A 7 -53.44 23.06 57.94
CA THR A 7 -54.28 22.15 58.74
C THR A 7 -54.73 20.98 57.88
N SER A 8 -54.55 19.71 58.21
CA SER A 8 -55.29 18.83 59.08
C SER A 8 -56.77 18.61 58.73
N HIS A 9 -57.13 17.39 58.41
CA HIS A 9 -58.18 16.56 59.02
C HIS A 9 -58.51 15.35 58.15
N ARG A 10 -58.24 14.15 58.65
CA ARG A 10 -59.09 13.15 59.33
C ARG A 10 -60.05 12.39 58.40
N SER A 11 -59.67 11.12 58.27
CA SER A 11 -60.33 9.82 58.55
C SER A 11 -61.83 9.71 58.13
N CYS A 12 -62.15 8.67 57.42
CA CYS A 12 -63.11 7.68 57.93
C CYS A 12 -63.03 6.34 57.22
N HIS A 13 -63.05 5.33 58.01
CA HIS A 13 -63.16 3.91 57.68
C HIS A 13 -64.41 3.61 56.83
N TRP A 14 -64.35 2.64 55.97
CA TRP A 14 -65.15 1.41 56.11
C TRP A 14 -64.73 0.39 55.04
N GLY A 15 -64.49 -0.77 55.50
CA GLY A 15 -64.09 -1.92 54.73
C GLY A 15 -65.28 -2.60 54.04
N TRP A 16 -64.95 -3.38 53.08
CA TRP A 16 -65.66 -4.64 52.84
C TRP A 16 -64.73 -5.62 52.08
N LEU A 17 -64.89 -6.80 52.49
CA LEU A 17 -64.20 -8.06 52.19
C LEU A 17 -64.44 -8.59 50.78
N LEU A 18 -63.44 -9.37 50.33
CA LEU A 18 -63.53 -10.58 49.50
C LEU A 18 -63.69 -10.35 48.00
N ILE A 19 -62.78 -10.85 47.18
CA ILE A 19 -62.74 -12.26 46.71
C ILE A 19 -61.38 -12.51 46.03
N TRP A 20 -60.75 -13.60 46.41
CA TRP A 20 -59.60 -14.17 45.73
C TRP A 20 -59.96 -14.61 44.32
N SER A 21 -59.23 -14.05 43.30
CA SER A 21 -59.15 -14.64 42.01
C SER A 21 -57.66 -14.73 41.68
N SER A 22 -57.08 -15.93 41.79
CA SER A 22 -55.70 -16.25 41.45
C SER A 22 -55.59 -16.25 39.94
N ILE A 23 -55.19 -15.14 39.33
CA ILE A 23 -54.71 -15.08 37.98
C ILE A 23 -53.24 -15.42 38.03
N VAL A 24 -52.92 -16.63 37.58
CA VAL A 24 -51.55 -17.03 37.28
C VAL A 24 -51.07 -16.24 36.09
N PHE A 25 -50.40 -15.13 36.30
CA PHE A 25 -49.63 -14.46 35.29
C PHE A 25 -48.41 -15.30 35.01
N GLY A 26 -48.47 -16.08 33.92
CA GLY A 26 -47.29 -16.69 33.33
C GLY A 26 -46.28 -15.61 33.01
N GLY A 27 -45.20 -15.54 33.78
CA GLY A 27 -44.13 -14.59 33.57
C GLY A 27 -43.44 -14.86 32.24
N ILE A 28 -43.71 -14.01 31.27
CA ILE A 28 -42.87 -13.88 30.09
C ILE A 28 -41.58 -13.22 30.58
N ALA A 29 -40.54 -14.04 30.83
CA ALA A 29 -39.21 -13.52 31.14
C ALA A 29 -38.75 -12.63 29.98
N PRO A 30 -38.30 -11.41 30.19
CA PRO A 30 -37.78 -10.59 29.12
C PRO A 30 -36.52 -11.28 28.59
N ILE A 31 -36.55 -11.62 27.30
CA ILE A 31 -35.35 -12.07 26.58
C ILE A 31 -34.37 -10.90 26.65
N ARG A 32 -33.41 -10.99 27.55
CA ARG A 32 -32.30 -10.04 27.56
C ARG A 32 -31.53 -10.23 26.26
N ALA A 33 -31.66 -9.30 25.33
CA ALA A 33 -30.78 -9.19 24.21
C ALA A 33 -29.34 -9.00 24.77
N VAL A 34 -28.52 -10.05 24.62
CA VAL A 34 -27.10 -9.93 24.93
C VAL A 34 -26.56 -8.97 23.90
N PRO A 35 -25.97 -7.81 24.30
CA PRO A 35 -25.35 -6.95 23.33
C PRO A 35 -24.21 -7.74 22.69
N VAL A 36 -24.31 -8.02 21.39
CA VAL A 36 -23.18 -8.50 20.59
C VAL A 36 -22.21 -7.34 20.56
N THR A 37 -21.26 -7.37 21.48
CA THR A 37 -20.12 -6.44 21.43
C THR A 37 -19.38 -6.78 20.14
N ALA A 38 -19.51 -5.94 19.11
CA ALA A 38 -18.69 -6.03 17.93
C ALA A 38 -17.24 -5.92 18.41
N GLN A 39 -16.51 -7.03 18.39
CA GLN A 39 -15.08 -7.00 18.67
C GLN A 39 -14.45 -5.99 17.70
N GLN A 40 -13.87 -4.93 18.24
CA GLN A 40 -13.05 -4.03 17.44
C GLN A 40 -12.00 -4.88 16.71
N PRO A 41 -11.90 -4.77 15.39
CA PRO A 41 -10.91 -5.54 14.66
C PRO A 41 -9.54 -5.25 15.27
N ASN A 42 -8.81 -6.33 15.58
CA ASN A 42 -7.44 -6.25 16.08
C ASN A 42 -6.68 -5.27 15.18
N SER A 43 -6.26 -4.13 15.74
CA SER A 43 -5.68 -3.00 15.01
C SER A 43 -4.40 -3.34 14.22
N GLN A 44 -3.88 -4.56 14.39
CA GLN A 44 -2.69 -5.08 13.70
C GLN A 44 -3.03 -6.05 12.55
N GLY A 45 -4.28 -6.47 12.41
CA GLY A 45 -4.73 -7.42 11.40
C GLY A 45 -4.89 -6.81 10.01
N LEU A 46 -5.07 -7.70 9.03
CA LEU A 46 -5.47 -7.32 7.67
C LEU A 46 -6.96 -6.92 7.67
N SER A 47 -7.25 -5.69 7.26
CA SER A 47 -8.60 -5.19 7.04
C SER A 47 -8.86 -5.02 5.54
N ILE A 48 -10.04 -5.46 5.09
CA ILE A 48 -10.51 -5.28 3.71
C ILE A 48 -11.89 -4.60 3.79
N GLN A 49 -12.04 -3.49 3.08
CA GLN A 49 -13.29 -2.76 2.90
C GLN A 49 -13.64 -2.75 1.41
N ALA A 50 -14.93 -2.87 1.07
CA ALA A 50 -15.43 -2.87 -0.31
C ALA A 50 -16.93 -2.61 -0.33
N ASP A 51 -17.50 -2.32 -1.51
CA ASP A 51 -18.94 -2.17 -1.68
C ASP A 51 -19.65 -3.50 -1.42
N THR A 52 -19.06 -4.64 -1.85
CA THR A 52 -19.58 -5.99 -1.59
C THR A 52 -18.46 -6.94 -1.20
N GLN A 53 -18.75 -7.86 -0.28
CA GLN A 53 -17.83 -8.91 0.12
C GLN A 53 -18.55 -10.26 0.19
N GLU A 54 -17.89 -11.30 -0.30
CA GLU A 54 -18.33 -12.68 -0.23
C GLU A 54 -17.20 -13.53 0.37
N ALA A 55 -17.52 -14.30 1.39
CA ALA A 55 -16.60 -15.25 2.01
C ALA A 55 -17.10 -16.68 1.73
N ASN A 56 -16.29 -17.48 1.04
CA ASN A 56 -16.58 -18.89 0.79
C ASN A 56 -15.76 -19.77 1.73
N SER A 57 -16.43 -20.35 2.72
CA SER A 57 -15.78 -21.18 3.74
C SER A 57 -15.25 -22.53 3.19
N LYS A 58 -15.78 -23.03 2.08
CA LYS A 58 -15.31 -24.28 1.46
C LYS A 58 -13.99 -24.08 0.71
N THR A 59 -13.87 -22.96 0.00
CA THR A 59 -12.66 -22.61 -0.78
C THR A 59 -11.68 -21.78 0.02
N GLU A 60 -12.09 -21.28 1.18
CA GLU A 60 -11.31 -20.34 2.02
C GLU A 60 -10.85 -19.09 1.24
N VAL A 61 -11.76 -18.56 0.38
CA VAL A 61 -11.51 -17.36 -0.40
C VAL A 61 -12.50 -16.28 0.01
N VAL A 62 -11.98 -15.10 0.30
CA VAL A 62 -12.77 -13.88 0.45
C VAL A 62 -12.63 -13.06 -0.83
N THR A 63 -13.74 -12.71 -1.45
CA THR A 63 -13.80 -11.84 -2.63
C THR A 63 -14.45 -10.52 -2.26
N ALA A 64 -13.76 -9.41 -2.50
CA ALA A 64 -14.24 -8.06 -2.26
C ALA A 64 -14.29 -7.29 -3.59
N ARG A 65 -15.42 -6.62 -3.89
CA ARG A 65 -15.67 -5.93 -5.16
C ARG A 65 -16.14 -4.50 -4.93
N GLY A 66 -15.67 -3.60 -5.78
CA GLY A 66 -16.03 -2.18 -5.78
C GLY A 66 -15.33 -1.40 -4.67
N ASN A 67 -14.64 -0.31 -5.03
CA ASN A 67 -13.96 0.59 -4.10
C ASN A 67 -13.14 -0.11 -3.01
N VAL A 68 -12.45 -1.19 -3.40
CA VAL A 68 -11.70 -2.01 -2.46
C VAL A 68 -10.58 -1.20 -1.81
N ARG A 69 -10.52 -1.24 -0.47
CA ARG A 69 -9.44 -0.69 0.33
C ARG A 69 -8.89 -1.76 1.26
N ILE A 70 -7.58 -1.89 1.27
CA ILE A 70 -6.86 -2.81 2.13
C ILE A 70 -6.00 -2.00 3.08
N ASN A 71 -6.03 -2.37 4.36
CA ASN A 71 -5.13 -1.83 5.36
C ASN A 71 -4.53 -2.98 6.18
N TYR A 72 -3.20 -3.05 6.19
CA TYR A 72 -2.45 -4.04 6.96
C TYR A 72 -1.38 -3.34 7.80
N PRO A 73 -1.77 -2.79 8.98
CA PRO A 73 -0.90 -1.92 9.78
C PRO A 73 0.40 -2.58 10.23
N SER A 74 0.37 -3.86 10.62
CA SER A 74 1.59 -4.57 11.04
C SER A 74 2.64 -4.71 9.94
N ARG A 75 2.25 -4.55 8.67
CA ARG A 75 3.14 -4.54 7.51
C ARG A 75 3.27 -3.15 6.87
N LYS A 76 2.60 -2.15 7.45
CA LYS A 76 2.52 -0.77 6.93
C LYS A 76 2.08 -0.72 5.47
N VAL A 77 1.17 -1.63 5.07
CA VAL A 77 0.66 -1.76 3.71
C VAL A 77 -0.75 -1.18 3.65
N GLN A 78 -0.96 -0.29 2.70
CA GLN A 78 -2.28 0.18 2.28
C GLN A 78 -2.47 -0.14 0.80
N GLY A 79 -3.69 -0.52 0.40
CA GLY A 79 -3.97 -0.88 -0.98
C GLY A 79 -5.34 -0.39 -1.44
N GLN A 80 -5.45 -0.08 -2.72
CA GLN A 80 -6.70 0.24 -3.41
C GLN A 80 -6.80 -0.60 -4.68
N ALA A 81 -8.01 -1.05 -5.02
CA ALA A 81 -8.28 -1.84 -6.23
C ALA A 81 -9.78 -1.83 -6.56
N ASN A 82 -10.18 -2.34 -7.73
CA ASN A 82 -11.58 -2.59 -8.05
C ASN A 82 -12.05 -3.96 -7.52
N LEU A 83 -11.13 -4.92 -7.43
CA LEU A 83 -11.39 -6.29 -6.99
C LEU A 83 -10.22 -6.76 -6.11
N ALA A 84 -10.53 -7.45 -5.02
CA ALA A 84 -9.56 -8.20 -4.23
C ALA A 84 -10.06 -9.63 -4.00
N GLN A 85 -9.15 -10.58 -4.10
CA GLN A 85 -9.37 -11.96 -3.71
C GLN A 85 -8.30 -12.35 -2.69
N TYR A 86 -8.74 -12.65 -1.48
CA TYR A 86 -7.85 -13.14 -0.43
C TYR A 86 -7.98 -14.64 -0.28
N TYR A 87 -6.94 -15.35 -0.63
CA TYR A 87 -6.78 -16.81 -0.48
C TYR A 87 -6.18 -17.08 0.90
N ILE A 88 -7.03 -17.37 1.87
CA ILE A 88 -6.65 -17.47 3.29
C ILE A 88 -5.58 -18.54 3.50
N LYS A 89 -5.79 -19.73 2.99
CA LYS A 89 -4.86 -20.87 3.12
C LYS A 89 -3.51 -20.62 2.47
N GLN A 90 -3.49 -19.90 1.35
CA GLN A 90 -2.26 -19.56 0.63
C GLN A 90 -1.60 -18.27 1.12
N LYS A 91 -2.24 -17.56 2.06
CA LYS A 91 -1.81 -16.24 2.55
C LYS A 91 -1.43 -15.29 1.40
N ARG A 92 -2.28 -15.29 0.35
CA ARG A 92 -2.08 -14.56 -0.89
C ARG A 92 -3.28 -13.65 -1.16
N ILE A 93 -3.00 -12.40 -1.50
CA ILE A 93 -4.01 -11.44 -1.95
C ILE A 93 -3.75 -11.14 -3.43
N VAL A 94 -4.78 -11.24 -4.25
CA VAL A 94 -4.77 -10.82 -5.66
C VAL A 94 -5.63 -9.57 -5.79
N LEU A 95 -5.03 -8.48 -6.19
CA LEU A 95 -5.69 -7.21 -6.46
C LEU A 95 -5.77 -6.99 -7.97
N THR A 96 -6.90 -6.51 -8.46
CA THR A 96 -7.12 -6.28 -9.89
C THR A 96 -7.91 -5.00 -10.12
N GLY A 97 -7.54 -4.28 -11.17
CA GLY A 97 -8.19 -3.06 -11.63
C GLY A 97 -7.73 -1.82 -10.88
N ASN A 98 -6.94 -0.95 -11.56
CA ASN A 98 -6.43 0.31 -11.04
C ASN A 98 -5.77 0.17 -9.65
N VAL A 99 -4.89 -0.82 -9.54
CA VAL A 99 -4.27 -1.15 -8.24
C VAL A 99 -3.23 -0.11 -7.87
N LEU A 100 -3.33 0.38 -6.63
CA LEU A 100 -2.31 1.19 -5.97
C LEU A 100 -1.97 0.55 -4.62
N ILE A 101 -0.71 0.27 -4.39
CA ILE A 101 -0.16 -0.12 -3.08
C ILE A 101 0.71 1.02 -2.57
N ILE A 102 0.56 1.32 -1.29
CA ILE A 102 1.42 2.26 -0.56
C ILE A 102 2.05 1.51 0.61
N GLN A 103 3.38 1.57 0.70
CA GLN A 103 4.12 1.00 1.82
C GLN A 103 5.30 1.89 2.20
N ASN A 104 5.34 2.34 3.47
CA ASN A 104 6.40 3.25 3.95
C ASN A 104 6.59 4.51 3.07
N GLY A 105 5.52 5.05 2.48
CA GLY A 105 5.57 6.17 1.54
C GLY A 105 5.93 5.80 0.10
N ASN A 106 6.43 4.60 -0.15
CA ASN A 106 6.66 4.09 -1.50
C ASN A 106 5.35 3.66 -2.15
N THR A 107 5.25 3.79 -3.47
CA THR A 107 4.06 3.40 -4.22
C THR A 107 4.37 2.35 -5.27
N LEU A 108 3.39 1.48 -5.54
CA LEU A 108 3.41 0.51 -6.63
C LEU A 108 2.04 0.50 -7.31
N GLU A 109 2.00 0.80 -8.60
CA GLU A 109 0.80 0.89 -9.42
C GLU A 109 0.83 -0.13 -10.54
N GLY A 110 -0.29 -0.80 -10.79
CA GLY A 110 -0.43 -1.78 -11.87
C GLY A 110 -1.88 -2.12 -12.15
N GLU A 111 -2.13 -2.99 -13.12
CA GLU A 111 -3.47 -3.53 -13.35
C GLU A 111 -3.78 -4.68 -12.41
N SER A 112 -2.79 -5.52 -12.15
CA SER A 112 -2.92 -6.60 -11.18
C SER A 112 -1.67 -6.65 -10.32
N ILE A 113 -1.89 -6.77 -9.01
CA ILE A 113 -0.80 -6.95 -8.04
C ILE A 113 -1.13 -8.14 -7.16
N ILE A 114 -0.21 -9.07 -7.08
CA ILE A 114 -0.26 -10.23 -6.19
C ILE A 114 0.61 -9.92 -4.99
N TYR A 115 0.04 -10.01 -3.79
CA TYR A 115 0.78 -9.90 -2.54
C TYR A 115 0.90 -11.26 -1.85
N LEU A 116 2.11 -11.77 -1.76
CA LEU A 116 2.47 -12.98 -1.02
C LEU A 116 2.84 -12.57 0.41
N ILE A 117 1.88 -12.73 1.32
CA ILE A 117 1.96 -12.16 2.68
C ILE A 117 3.17 -12.71 3.46
N GLU A 118 3.38 -14.02 3.42
CA GLU A 118 4.49 -14.66 4.15
C GLU A 118 5.85 -14.26 3.61
N GLU A 119 5.97 -14.13 2.30
CA GLU A 119 7.21 -13.73 1.64
C GLU A 119 7.47 -12.22 1.74
N GLY A 120 6.42 -11.43 2.02
CA GLY A 120 6.49 -9.97 1.95
C GLY A 120 6.74 -9.47 0.52
N LYS A 121 6.22 -10.19 -0.48
CA LYS A 121 6.52 -9.96 -1.88
C LYS A 121 5.31 -9.46 -2.65
N PHE A 122 5.49 -8.40 -3.41
CA PHE A 122 4.53 -7.90 -4.39
C PHE A 122 4.99 -8.22 -5.80
N ILE A 123 4.09 -8.74 -6.63
CA ILE A 123 4.32 -9.01 -8.04
C ILE A 123 3.31 -8.19 -8.83
N ALA A 124 3.77 -7.20 -9.57
CA ALA A 124 2.92 -6.29 -10.32
C ALA A 124 2.98 -6.55 -11.83
N ASN A 125 1.81 -6.63 -12.43
CA ASN A 125 1.62 -6.83 -13.86
C ASN A 125 0.95 -5.60 -14.49
N PRO A 126 1.26 -5.32 -15.77
CA PRO A 126 0.79 -4.13 -16.45
C PRO A 126 -0.65 -4.27 -16.92
N LYS A 127 -1.30 -3.14 -17.18
CA LYS A 127 -2.46 -3.03 -18.04
C LYS A 127 -2.01 -3.05 -19.51
N VAL A 128 -2.89 -3.50 -20.40
CA VAL A 128 -2.65 -3.37 -21.85
C VAL A 128 -2.27 -1.92 -22.18
N LYS A 129 -1.14 -1.72 -22.85
CA LYS A 129 -0.55 -0.43 -23.24
C LYS A 129 -0.11 0.50 -22.08
N LYS A 130 -0.06 0.03 -20.82
CA LYS A 130 0.48 0.79 -19.68
C LYS A 130 1.49 -0.06 -18.94
N GLN A 131 2.61 0.53 -18.56
CA GLN A 131 3.62 -0.14 -17.73
C GLN A 131 3.26 -0.08 -16.26
N VAL A 132 3.82 -1.00 -15.49
CA VAL A 132 3.84 -0.92 -14.01
C VAL A 132 4.70 0.28 -13.61
N ARG A 133 4.21 1.06 -12.66
CA ARG A 133 4.92 2.21 -12.09
C ARG A 133 5.21 1.96 -10.62
N SER A 134 6.41 2.25 -10.20
CA SER A 134 6.73 2.39 -8.78
C SER A 134 7.49 3.66 -8.50
N THR A 135 7.30 4.23 -7.30
CA THR A 135 8.03 5.42 -6.84
C THR A 135 8.57 5.14 -5.45
N TYR A 136 9.85 5.33 -5.27
CA TYR A 136 10.56 5.12 -4.02
C TYR A 136 11.07 6.44 -3.47
N LEU A 137 10.71 6.74 -2.22
CA LEU A 137 11.25 7.89 -1.52
C LEU A 137 12.73 7.62 -1.21
N VAL A 138 13.59 8.54 -1.58
CA VAL A 138 14.99 8.52 -1.20
C VAL A 138 15.13 9.43 0.01
N PRO A 139 15.49 8.92 1.20
CA PRO A 139 15.69 9.76 2.37
C PRO A 139 16.71 10.86 2.09
N GLU A 140 16.55 12.01 2.76
CA GLU A 140 17.44 13.20 2.71
C GLU A 140 17.25 14.14 1.52
N GLN A 141 16.20 13.98 0.70
CA GLN A 141 15.89 14.95 -0.34
C GLN A 141 14.39 15.29 -0.30
N ASP A 142 14.07 16.56 -0.21
CA ASP A 142 12.69 17.11 -0.20
C ASP A 142 11.99 16.93 -1.57
N GLY A 143 12.35 15.90 -2.29
CA GLY A 143 12.07 15.81 -3.70
C GLY A 143 11.21 14.67 -4.16
N LYS A 144 11.14 14.63 -5.45
CA LYS A 144 10.41 13.65 -6.24
C LYS A 144 11.21 12.36 -6.28
N GLY A 145 10.82 11.35 -5.54
CA GLY A 145 11.51 10.07 -5.43
C GLY A 145 11.92 9.42 -6.76
N LEU A 146 12.70 8.35 -6.66
CA LEU A 146 13.11 7.53 -7.77
C LEU A 146 11.89 6.79 -8.36
N THR A 147 11.56 7.05 -9.61
CA THR A 147 10.45 6.38 -10.32
C THR A 147 10.98 5.34 -11.29
N ILE A 148 10.40 4.14 -11.27
CA ILE A 148 10.71 3.03 -12.18
C ILE A 148 9.43 2.65 -12.94
N LEU A 149 9.51 2.60 -14.26
CA LEU A 149 8.52 2.05 -15.16
C LEU A 149 9.06 0.78 -15.80
N ALA A 150 8.26 -0.30 -15.83
CA ALA A 150 8.65 -1.56 -16.46
C ALA A 150 7.42 -2.37 -16.88
N ASN A 151 7.62 -3.39 -17.72
CA ASN A 151 6.53 -4.30 -18.04
C ASN A 151 6.08 -5.08 -16.81
N THR A 152 7.00 -5.58 -16.01
CA THR A 152 6.69 -6.24 -14.73
C THR A 152 7.62 -5.74 -13.64
N GLN A 153 7.11 -5.72 -12.41
CA GLN A 153 7.92 -5.39 -11.24
C GLN A 153 7.63 -6.36 -10.10
N GLU A 154 8.69 -6.73 -9.39
CA GLU A 154 8.65 -7.51 -8.18
C GLU A 154 9.34 -6.72 -7.07
N ALA A 155 8.65 -6.49 -5.97
CA ALA A 155 9.19 -5.83 -4.80
C ALA A 155 9.15 -6.78 -3.60
N ASN A 156 10.31 -7.08 -3.03
CA ASN A 156 10.44 -7.90 -1.83
C ASN A 156 10.78 -7.01 -0.63
N THR A 157 9.83 -6.89 0.29
CA THR A 157 9.96 -6.00 1.45
C THR A 157 10.83 -6.54 2.58
N LYS A 158 11.15 -7.84 2.54
CA LYS A 158 12.07 -8.45 3.51
C LYS A 158 13.53 -8.24 3.13
N THR A 159 13.82 -8.34 1.83
CA THR A 159 15.17 -8.12 1.30
C THR A 159 15.42 -6.67 0.88
N GLU A 160 14.34 -5.88 0.80
CA GLU A 160 14.36 -4.49 0.31
C GLU A 160 14.93 -4.37 -1.12
N VAL A 161 14.66 -5.40 -1.94
CA VAL A 161 15.08 -5.45 -3.34
C VAL A 161 13.86 -5.37 -4.25
N ILE A 162 13.96 -4.50 -5.24
CA ILE A 162 13.00 -4.34 -6.31
C ILE A 162 13.64 -4.78 -7.61
N THR A 163 12.97 -5.68 -8.34
CA THR A 163 13.39 -6.12 -9.67
C THR A 163 12.35 -5.65 -10.69
N ALA A 164 12.79 -4.93 -11.71
CA ALA A 164 11.99 -4.45 -12.82
C ALA A 164 12.46 -5.09 -14.12
N ARG A 165 11.53 -5.57 -14.95
CA ARG A 165 11.86 -6.28 -16.20
C ARG A 165 11.03 -5.77 -17.38
N GLY A 166 11.68 -5.64 -18.54
CA GLY A 166 11.09 -5.28 -19.82
C GLY A 166 10.87 -3.79 -19.99
N SER A 167 11.55 -3.20 -20.97
CA SER A 167 11.45 -1.79 -21.33
C SER A 167 11.56 -0.84 -20.13
N VAL A 168 12.52 -1.10 -19.28
CA VAL A 168 12.71 -0.33 -18.05
C VAL A 168 13.05 1.11 -18.36
N ARG A 169 12.37 2.04 -17.69
CA ARG A 169 12.69 3.47 -17.64
C ARG A 169 12.79 3.89 -16.17
N LEU A 170 13.88 4.54 -15.84
CA LEU A 170 14.14 5.09 -14.53
C LEU A 170 14.23 6.60 -14.61
N THR A 171 13.60 7.30 -13.71
CA THR A 171 13.68 8.76 -13.61
C THR A 171 13.92 9.16 -12.16
N TYR A 172 14.92 10.01 -11.97
CA TYR A 172 15.23 10.61 -10.67
C TYR A 172 15.37 12.12 -10.86
N PRO A 173 14.26 12.89 -10.72
CA PRO A 173 14.22 14.31 -11.07
C PRO A 173 15.22 15.17 -10.31
N ASP A 174 15.42 14.91 -9.01
CA ASP A 174 16.31 15.70 -8.15
C ASP A 174 17.78 15.61 -8.59
N ARG A 175 18.14 14.53 -9.27
CA ARG A 175 19.47 14.33 -9.87
C ARG A 175 19.48 14.57 -11.39
N LYS A 176 18.36 15.08 -11.95
CA LYS A 176 18.19 15.26 -13.42
C LYS A 176 18.60 13.99 -14.19
N LEU A 177 18.32 12.82 -13.62
CA LEU A 177 18.73 11.51 -14.11
C LEU A 177 17.58 10.82 -14.82
N GLN A 178 17.85 10.32 -16.00
CA GLN A 178 16.99 9.41 -16.75
C GLN A 178 17.81 8.21 -17.21
N ALA A 179 17.22 7.02 -17.17
CA ALA A 179 17.88 5.83 -17.68
C ALA A 179 16.89 4.89 -18.37
N ARG A 180 17.41 4.09 -19.30
CA ARG A 180 16.73 2.99 -19.98
C ARG A 180 17.55 1.73 -19.88
N ALA A 181 16.87 0.58 -19.74
CA ALA A 181 17.51 -0.73 -19.67
C ALA A 181 16.50 -1.84 -20.01
N ASN A 182 16.97 -3.07 -20.16
CA ASN A 182 16.09 -4.22 -20.26
C ASN A 182 15.62 -4.66 -18.87
N THR A 183 16.49 -4.56 -17.86
CA THR A 183 16.19 -4.89 -16.47
C THR A 183 16.81 -3.87 -15.52
N ALA A 184 16.19 -3.70 -14.36
CA ALA A 184 16.76 -2.95 -13.25
C ALA A 184 16.56 -3.70 -11.93
N GLU A 185 17.57 -3.63 -11.08
CA GLU A 185 17.48 -4.07 -9.70
C GLU A 185 17.81 -2.89 -8.80
N TYR A 186 16.89 -2.52 -7.92
CA TYR A 186 17.10 -1.48 -6.92
C TYR A 186 17.17 -2.11 -5.54
N ASN A 187 18.32 -2.04 -4.92
CA ASN A 187 18.52 -2.38 -3.52
C ASN A 187 18.34 -1.11 -2.69
N VAL A 188 17.19 -1.03 -1.96
CA VAL A 188 16.82 0.15 -1.18
C VAL A 188 17.80 0.37 -0.03
N LYS A 189 18.19 -0.71 0.66
CA LYS A 189 19.12 -0.65 1.79
C LYS A 189 20.51 -0.20 1.38
N ALA A 190 21.01 -0.73 0.25
CA ALA A 190 22.32 -0.36 -0.28
C ALA A 190 22.28 0.95 -1.06
N LYS A 191 21.09 1.56 -1.28
CA LYS A 191 20.88 2.74 -2.13
C LYS A 191 21.57 2.62 -3.49
N GLN A 192 21.44 1.44 -4.10
CA GLN A 192 22.12 1.07 -5.33
C GLN A 192 21.13 0.59 -6.39
N VAL A 193 21.27 1.10 -7.60
CA VAL A 193 20.54 0.61 -8.78
C VAL A 193 21.50 -0.05 -9.74
N VAL A 194 21.21 -1.28 -10.13
CA VAL A 194 21.91 -2.01 -11.20
C VAL A 194 20.99 -2.05 -12.42
N LEU A 195 21.41 -1.46 -13.51
CA LEU A 195 20.74 -1.48 -14.80
C LEU A 195 21.47 -2.45 -15.72
N SER A 196 20.72 -3.30 -16.45
CA SER A 196 21.33 -4.30 -17.32
C SER A 196 20.59 -4.44 -18.64
N GLY A 197 21.36 -4.63 -19.71
CA GLY A 197 20.93 -4.83 -21.09
C GLY A 197 20.54 -3.53 -21.79
N ASN A 198 21.33 -3.15 -22.80
CA ASN A 198 21.14 -1.93 -23.61
C ASN A 198 20.95 -0.67 -22.75
N VAL A 199 21.84 -0.49 -21.78
CA VAL A 199 21.71 0.61 -20.83
C VAL A 199 22.13 1.93 -21.43
N LEU A 200 21.26 2.94 -21.30
CA LEU A 200 21.55 4.34 -21.54
C LEU A 200 21.18 5.14 -20.31
N VAL A 201 22.11 5.86 -19.76
CA VAL A 201 21.92 6.83 -18.67
C VAL A 201 22.17 8.23 -19.22
N VAL A 202 21.28 9.16 -18.90
CA VAL A 202 21.43 10.59 -19.17
C VAL A 202 21.33 11.34 -17.86
N SER A 203 22.31 12.16 -17.56
CA SER A 203 22.33 13.00 -16.36
C SER A 203 22.96 14.34 -16.69
N ASN A 204 22.28 15.44 -16.34
CA ASN A 204 22.77 16.81 -16.60
C ASN A 204 23.25 17.02 -18.06
N GLY A 205 22.55 16.41 -19.03
CA GLY A 205 22.90 16.51 -20.46
C GLY A 205 24.00 15.54 -20.92
N SER A 206 24.82 15.01 -20.02
CA SER A 206 25.83 14.01 -20.33
C SER A 206 25.19 12.63 -20.45
N SER A 207 25.75 11.74 -21.25
CA SER A 207 25.23 10.37 -21.42
C SER A 207 26.31 9.31 -21.20
N LEU A 208 25.85 8.14 -20.73
CA LEU A 208 26.67 6.97 -20.51
C LEU A 208 25.94 5.73 -21.04
N GLN A 209 26.60 4.95 -21.91
CA GLN A 209 26.07 3.73 -22.49
C GLN A 209 26.93 2.53 -22.11
N GLY A 210 26.30 1.38 -21.86
CA GLY A 210 26.99 0.14 -21.55
C GLY A 210 26.02 -1.04 -21.47
N ASP A 211 26.54 -2.21 -21.21
CA ASP A 211 25.70 -3.39 -20.98
C ASP A 211 25.14 -3.42 -19.56
N THR A 212 25.98 -3.07 -18.59
CA THR A 212 25.57 -2.97 -17.19
C THR A 212 26.10 -1.67 -16.61
N ILE A 213 25.21 -0.90 -15.99
CA ILE A 213 25.55 0.34 -15.28
C ILE A 213 25.00 0.26 -13.85
N THR A 214 25.89 0.39 -12.88
CA THR A 214 25.57 0.49 -11.48
C THR A 214 25.56 1.96 -11.07
N TYR A 215 24.46 2.44 -10.49
CA TYR A 215 24.33 3.77 -9.92
C TYR A 215 24.33 3.67 -8.40
N LEU A 216 25.31 4.28 -7.76
CA LEU A 216 25.43 4.44 -6.31
C LEU A 216 24.78 5.79 -5.94
N ILE A 217 23.56 5.74 -5.40
CA ILE A 217 22.69 6.91 -5.25
C ILE A 217 23.30 7.93 -4.30
N GLU A 218 23.84 7.51 -3.16
CA GLU A 218 24.46 8.40 -2.17
C GLU A 218 25.69 9.11 -2.73
N GLU A 219 26.54 8.35 -3.43
CA GLU A 219 27.78 8.87 -4.01
C GLU A 219 27.56 9.68 -5.29
N GLY A 220 26.36 9.56 -5.91
CA GLY A 220 26.11 10.12 -7.24
C GLY A 220 26.99 9.52 -8.33
N ARG A 221 27.53 8.35 -8.12
CA ARG A 221 28.57 7.72 -8.95
C ARG A 221 27.99 6.61 -9.82
N PHE A 222 28.44 6.58 -11.08
CA PHE A 222 28.13 5.52 -12.03
C PHE A 222 29.35 4.63 -12.27
N VAL A 223 29.12 3.32 -12.31
CA VAL A 223 30.13 2.33 -12.71
C VAL A 223 29.56 1.55 -13.89
N ALA A 224 30.13 1.76 -15.07
CA ALA A 224 29.71 1.08 -16.29
C ALA A 224 30.63 -0.10 -16.61
N ARG A 225 30.04 -1.21 -17.05
CA ARG A 225 30.72 -2.38 -17.52
C ARG A 225 30.30 -2.70 -18.94
N GLN A 226 31.26 -3.12 -19.75
CA GLN A 226 31.02 -3.52 -21.12
C GLN A 226 30.57 -4.97 -21.23
N LYS A 227 29.87 -5.28 -22.31
CA LYS A 227 29.75 -6.64 -22.82
C LYS A 227 30.95 -6.93 -23.74
N PRO A 228 31.44 -8.17 -23.81
CA PRO A 228 32.50 -8.50 -24.74
C PRO A 228 32.22 -8.01 -26.17
N GLY A 229 33.14 -7.24 -26.73
CA GLY A 229 33.01 -6.65 -28.08
C GLY A 229 32.23 -5.35 -28.20
N ILE A 230 31.59 -4.86 -27.13
CA ILE A 230 30.83 -3.60 -27.14
C ILE A 230 31.36 -2.68 -26.02
N PRO A 231 32.18 -1.65 -26.37
CA PRO A 231 32.78 -0.77 -25.37
C PRO A 231 31.73 0.08 -24.63
N VAL A 232 32.08 0.53 -23.44
CA VAL A 232 31.35 1.61 -22.75
C VAL A 232 31.59 2.92 -23.51
N GLN A 233 30.53 3.66 -23.76
CA GLN A 233 30.58 4.97 -24.40
C GLN A 233 30.05 6.05 -23.47
N SER A 234 30.72 7.20 -23.44
CA SER A 234 30.24 8.37 -22.69
C SER A 234 30.39 9.63 -23.52
N ILE A 235 29.42 10.52 -23.40
CA ILE A 235 29.43 11.84 -23.98
C ILE A 235 29.22 12.84 -22.83
N TYR A 236 30.15 13.78 -22.68
CA TYR A 236 30.09 14.80 -21.64
C TYR A 236 29.81 16.17 -22.28
N ILE A 237 28.85 16.90 -21.72
CA ILE A 237 28.67 18.32 -22.03
C ILE A 237 29.65 19.09 -21.17
N ILE A 238 30.56 19.82 -21.84
CA ILE A 238 31.47 20.77 -21.18
C ILE A 238 30.79 22.13 -21.29
N PRO A 239 30.39 22.78 -20.18
CA PRO A 239 29.85 24.13 -20.23
C PRO A 239 30.92 25.06 -20.81
N ASP A 240 30.53 25.86 -21.81
CA ASP A 240 31.42 26.93 -22.30
C ASP A 240 31.82 27.81 -21.10
N GLN A 241 33.10 28.03 -20.95
CA GLN A 241 33.60 29.02 -19.97
C GLN A 241 33.04 30.36 -20.42
N GLU A 242 32.27 31.03 -19.54
CA GLU A 242 31.89 32.41 -19.77
C GLU A 242 33.19 33.18 -20.09
N LYS A 243 33.26 33.75 -21.31
CA LYS A 243 34.32 34.70 -21.65
C LYS A 243 34.15 35.84 -20.70
N THR A 244 34.96 35.90 -19.66
CA THR A 244 35.13 37.10 -18.84
C THR A 244 35.63 38.17 -19.77
N ASN A 245 34.74 39.05 -20.26
CA ASN A 245 35.11 40.25 -20.97
C ASN A 245 35.82 41.14 -19.94
N GLN A 246 37.12 41.23 -20.05
CA GLN A 246 37.92 42.29 -19.46
C GLN A 246 37.63 43.60 -20.16
#